data_877904a1821c074ab69e4f1ad41c960a
#
_entry.id   877904a1821c074ab69e4f1ad41c960a
#
_cell.length_a   1.000
_cell.length_b   1.000
_cell.length_c   1.000
_cell.angle_alpha   90.00
_cell.angle_beta   90.00
_cell.angle_gamma   90.00
#
_symmetry.space_group_name_H-M   'P 1'
#
loop_
_entity.id
_entity.type
_entity.pdbx_description
1 polymer ?
#
loop_
_entity_poly.entity_id
_entity_poly.type
_entity_poly.pdbx_seq_one_letter_code
_entity_poly.pdbx_strand_id
1 'polypeptide(L)'
;MDPSTMYLTAFLIIGGIIFLVLFFHYVPFFLWLSAKVSGVNISLVQLFLMRIRNVPPYIIVPGMIEAHKAGLQNITRDELEAHYLAGGHVERVVHALVSASKANIELPFQMATAIDLAGRDVFEAVQMSVNPKVIDTPPVTADAKDGIQ
;
A
#
# COMPACT_ATOMS: atom_id res chain seq x y z
N MET A 1 4.19 -36.25 43.87
CA MET A 1 4.46 -35.74 42.50
C MET A 1 5.97 -35.95 42.29
N ASP A 2 6.32 -36.82 41.36
CA ASP A 2 7.75 -37.10 41.12
C ASP A 2 8.44 -35.87 40.55
N PRO A 3 9.66 -35.55 40.99
CA PRO A 3 10.38 -34.36 40.49
C PRO A 3 10.55 -34.36 38.98
N SER A 4 10.62 -35.54 38.35
CA SER A 4 10.70 -35.70 36.90
C SER A 4 9.42 -35.22 36.18
N THR A 5 8.23 -35.49 36.74
CA THR A 5 6.96 -35.00 36.16
C THR A 5 6.82 -33.47 36.34
N MET A 6 7.34 -32.90 37.39
CA MET A 6 7.35 -31.47 37.63
C MET A 6 8.24 -30.71 36.62
N TYR A 7 9.41 -31.23 36.31
CA TYR A 7 10.27 -30.65 35.27
C TYR A 7 9.70 -30.79 33.88
N LEU A 8 9.04 -31.91 33.58
CA LEU A 8 8.41 -32.14 32.29
C LEU A 8 7.20 -31.21 32.05
N THR A 9 6.36 -31.03 33.07
CA THR A 9 5.23 -30.08 32.99
C THR A 9 5.72 -28.63 32.87
N ALA A 10 6.74 -28.24 33.62
CA ALA A 10 7.35 -26.91 33.52
C ALA A 10 7.93 -26.68 32.11
N PHE A 11 8.61 -27.64 31.54
CA PHE A 11 9.16 -27.55 30.18
C PHE A 11 8.06 -27.41 29.12
N LEU A 12 6.95 -28.16 29.23
CA LEU A 12 5.80 -28.06 28.33
C LEU A 12 5.11 -26.71 28.44
N ILE A 13 4.96 -26.16 29.64
CA ILE A 13 4.36 -24.83 29.86
C ILE A 13 5.22 -23.73 29.26
N ILE A 14 6.54 -23.76 29.54
CA ILE A 14 7.49 -22.77 29.01
C ILE A 14 7.55 -22.86 27.47
N GLY A 15 7.64 -24.09 26.93
CA GLY A 15 7.62 -24.30 25.49
C GLY A 15 6.34 -23.82 24.82
N GLY A 16 5.18 -24.07 25.45
CA GLY A 16 3.89 -23.58 25.01
C GLY A 16 3.79 -22.04 25.01
N ILE A 17 4.30 -21.38 26.05
CA ILE A 17 4.34 -19.92 26.12
C ILE A 17 5.25 -19.33 25.03
N ILE A 18 6.44 -19.90 24.87
CA ILE A 18 7.37 -19.46 23.80
C ILE A 18 6.75 -19.63 22.43
N PHE A 19 6.12 -20.77 22.16
CA PHE A 19 5.41 -21.03 20.92
C PHE A 19 4.28 -20.02 20.68
N LEU A 20 3.47 -19.71 21.69
CA LEU A 20 2.39 -18.73 21.62
C LEU A 20 2.91 -17.33 21.31
N VAL A 21 3.98 -16.92 21.99
CA VAL A 21 4.61 -15.60 21.77
C VAL A 21 5.15 -15.51 20.33
N LEU A 22 5.86 -16.53 19.86
CA LEU A 22 6.35 -16.58 18.50
C LEU A 22 5.20 -16.60 17.48
N PHE A 23 4.17 -17.38 17.72
CA PHE A 23 3.00 -17.47 16.85
C PHE A 23 2.34 -16.10 16.69
N PHE A 24 2.02 -15.39 17.78
CA PHE A 24 1.42 -14.07 17.72
C PHE A 24 2.36 -12.99 17.17
N HIS A 25 3.68 -13.17 17.32
CA HIS A 25 4.65 -12.27 16.74
C HIS A 25 4.72 -12.41 15.21
N TYR A 26 4.67 -13.65 14.69
CA TYR A 26 4.75 -13.91 13.25
C TYR A 26 3.41 -13.81 12.53
N VAL A 27 2.30 -14.09 13.21
CA VAL A 27 0.96 -14.04 12.63
C VAL A 27 0.24 -12.80 13.15
N PRO A 28 0.04 -11.76 12.33
CA PRO A 28 -0.64 -10.52 12.74
C PRO A 28 -2.17 -10.74 12.80
N PHE A 29 -2.62 -11.46 13.82
CA PHE A 29 -4.02 -11.84 14.00
C PHE A 29 -4.97 -10.63 14.03
N PHE A 30 -4.60 -9.55 14.72
CA PHE A 30 -5.42 -8.34 14.79
C PHE A 30 -5.58 -7.67 13.42
N LEU A 31 -4.53 -7.72 12.59
CA LEU A 31 -4.57 -7.18 11.24
C LEU A 31 -5.51 -7.99 10.35
N TRP A 32 -5.47 -9.32 10.48
CA TRP A 32 -6.41 -10.22 9.80
C TRP A 32 -7.86 -9.94 10.21
N LEU A 33 -8.13 -9.79 11.52
CA LEU A 33 -9.45 -9.47 12.02
C LEU A 33 -9.96 -8.13 11.48
N SER A 34 -9.11 -7.10 11.47
CA SER A 34 -9.42 -5.78 10.91
C SER A 34 -9.76 -5.85 9.41
N ALA A 35 -9.00 -6.61 8.63
CA ALA A 35 -9.28 -6.84 7.21
C ALA A 35 -10.63 -7.52 7.02
N LYS A 36 -10.90 -8.58 7.79
CA LYS A 36 -12.15 -9.34 7.72
C LYS A 36 -13.39 -8.48 8.02
N VAL A 37 -13.32 -7.67 9.09
CA VAL A 37 -14.40 -6.75 9.48
C VAL A 37 -14.59 -5.65 8.44
N SER A 38 -13.53 -5.24 7.74
CA SER A 38 -13.58 -4.21 6.69
C SER A 38 -14.01 -4.76 5.31
N GLY A 39 -14.38 -6.06 5.22
CA GLY A 39 -14.84 -6.67 3.97
C GLY A 39 -13.71 -7.15 3.05
N VAL A 40 -12.45 -7.05 3.48
CA VAL A 40 -11.30 -7.51 2.71
C VAL A 40 -11.00 -8.97 3.00
N ASN A 41 -11.10 -9.83 1.99
CA ASN A 41 -10.88 -11.25 2.11
C ASN A 41 -9.37 -11.59 2.02
N ILE A 42 -8.73 -11.66 3.18
CA ILE A 42 -7.34 -12.12 3.31
C ILE A 42 -7.30 -13.32 4.27
N SER A 43 -6.52 -14.34 3.93
CA SER A 43 -6.24 -15.49 4.78
C SER A 43 -5.04 -15.23 5.69
N LEU A 44 -5.04 -15.83 6.90
CA LEU A 44 -3.88 -15.83 7.80
C LEU A 44 -2.62 -16.40 7.12
N VAL A 45 -2.79 -17.44 6.30
CA VAL A 45 -1.68 -18.03 5.54
C VAL A 45 -1.07 -17.02 4.56
N GLN A 46 -1.89 -16.20 3.93
CA GLN A 46 -1.42 -15.16 3.01
C GLN A 46 -0.61 -14.09 3.74
N LEU A 47 -1.04 -13.66 4.93
CA LEU A 47 -0.30 -12.73 5.77
C LEU A 47 1.06 -13.30 6.21
N PHE A 48 1.10 -14.58 6.54
CA PHE A 48 2.34 -15.27 6.87
C PHE A 48 3.29 -15.35 5.66
N LEU A 49 2.77 -15.70 4.47
CA LEU A 49 3.55 -15.75 3.23
C LEU A 49 4.09 -14.37 2.82
N MET A 50 3.33 -13.29 3.01
CA MET A 50 3.82 -11.92 2.82
C MET A 50 5.06 -11.67 3.68
N ARG A 51 5.02 -12.08 4.94
CA ARG A 51 6.13 -11.87 5.87
C ARG A 51 7.39 -12.63 5.46
N ILE A 52 7.24 -13.85 4.94
CA ILE A 52 8.36 -14.65 4.39
C ILE A 52 8.99 -13.94 3.18
N ARG A 53 8.17 -13.29 2.34
CA ARG A 53 8.62 -12.55 1.16
C ARG A 53 9.15 -11.14 1.48
N ASN A 54 9.34 -10.80 2.76
CA ASN A 54 9.73 -9.47 3.22
C ASN A 54 8.75 -8.36 2.81
N VAL A 55 7.49 -8.70 2.59
CA VAL A 55 6.41 -7.72 2.37
C VAL A 55 5.70 -7.49 3.69
N PRO A 56 5.73 -6.27 4.23
CA PRO A 56 5.11 -5.98 5.52
C PRO A 56 3.58 -5.96 5.41
N PRO A 57 2.87 -6.89 6.08
CA PRO A 57 1.40 -6.93 6.02
C PRO A 57 0.73 -5.65 6.53
N TYR A 58 1.39 -4.94 7.46
CA TYR A 58 0.88 -3.69 8.04
C TYR A 58 0.89 -2.49 7.08
N ILE A 59 1.52 -2.60 5.89
CA ILE A 59 1.45 -1.61 4.80
C ILE A 59 0.38 -2.05 3.79
N ILE A 60 0.40 -3.31 3.40
CA ILE A 60 -0.48 -3.82 2.32
C ILE A 60 -1.94 -3.87 2.77
N VAL A 61 -2.21 -4.43 3.96
CA VAL A 61 -3.59 -4.65 4.43
C VAL A 61 -4.34 -3.34 4.68
N PRO A 62 -3.78 -2.31 5.35
CA PRO A 62 -4.44 -1.02 5.45
C PRO A 62 -4.72 -0.38 4.09
N GLY A 63 -3.77 -0.46 3.14
CA GLY A 63 -3.98 0.02 1.78
C GLY A 63 -5.15 -0.68 1.09
N MET A 64 -5.27 -2.00 1.22
CA MET A 64 -6.42 -2.75 0.71
C MET A 64 -7.74 -2.33 1.36
N ILE A 65 -7.74 -2.12 2.69
CA ILE A 65 -8.92 -1.67 3.43
C ILE A 65 -9.35 -0.28 2.96
N GLU A 66 -8.40 0.63 2.77
CA GLU A 66 -8.66 1.99 2.28
C GLU A 66 -9.24 1.98 0.87
N ALA A 67 -8.61 1.23 -0.04
CA ALA A 67 -9.09 1.05 -1.41
C ALA A 67 -10.50 0.45 -1.45
N HIS A 68 -10.75 -0.60 -0.66
CA HIS A 68 -12.06 -1.25 -0.59
C HIS A 68 -13.16 -0.31 -0.07
N LYS A 69 -12.89 0.47 0.98
CA LYS A 69 -13.82 1.48 1.52
C LYS A 69 -14.12 2.60 0.54
N ALA A 70 -13.18 2.92 -0.35
CA ALA A 70 -13.36 3.90 -1.42
C ALA A 70 -14.07 3.34 -2.65
N GLY A 71 -14.43 2.05 -2.65
CA GLY A 71 -15.07 1.38 -3.78
C GLY A 71 -14.12 0.95 -4.90
N LEU A 72 -12.81 1.03 -4.68
CA LEU A 72 -11.78 0.60 -5.62
C LEU A 72 -11.57 -0.91 -5.51
N GLN A 73 -12.45 -1.69 -6.14
CA GLN A 73 -12.40 -3.16 -6.08
C GLN A 73 -11.38 -3.78 -7.05
N ASN A 74 -10.82 -2.98 -7.95
CA ASN A 74 -9.89 -3.44 -8.99
C ASN A 74 -8.46 -3.59 -8.48
N ILE A 75 -8.16 -3.13 -7.27
CA ILE A 75 -6.82 -3.18 -6.69
C ILE A 75 -6.67 -4.50 -5.95
N THR A 76 -5.78 -5.34 -6.46
CA THR A 76 -5.50 -6.64 -5.88
C THR A 76 -4.34 -6.57 -4.87
N ARG A 77 -4.32 -7.52 -3.94
CA ARG A 77 -3.20 -7.68 -3.01
C ARG A 77 -1.88 -7.86 -3.74
N ASP A 78 -1.87 -8.72 -4.78
CA ASP A 78 -0.66 -9.09 -5.51
C ASP A 78 -0.04 -7.89 -6.25
N GLU A 79 -0.87 -6.98 -6.75
CA GLU A 79 -0.43 -5.72 -7.34
C GLU A 79 0.21 -4.78 -6.32
N LEU A 80 -0.36 -4.67 -5.11
CA LEU A 80 0.24 -3.88 -4.03
C LEU A 80 1.55 -4.49 -3.53
N GLU A 81 1.63 -5.82 -3.39
CA GLU A 81 2.86 -6.52 -3.04
C GLU A 81 3.95 -6.29 -4.11
N ALA A 82 3.60 -6.44 -5.39
CA ALA A 82 4.53 -6.22 -6.50
C ALA A 82 5.07 -4.78 -6.52
N HIS A 83 4.19 -3.79 -6.30
CA HIS A 83 4.58 -2.38 -6.22
C HIS A 83 5.53 -2.12 -5.04
N TYR A 84 5.23 -2.68 -3.87
CA TYR A 84 6.10 -2.59 -2.69
C TYR A 84 7.49 -3.20 -2.97
N LEU A 85 7.54 -4.40 -3.56
CA LEU A 85 8.79 -5.08 -3.88
C LEU A 85 9.62 -4.35 -4.97
N ALA A 86 8.96 -3.59 -5.83
CA ALA A 86 9.61 -2.71 -6.80
C ALA A 86 10.20 -1.43 -6.16
N GLY A 87 10.04 -1.24 -4.85
CA GLY A 87 10.51 -0.05 -4.12
C GLY A 87 9.51 1.11 -4.10
N GLY A 88 8.28 0.87 -4.51
CA GLY A 88 7.22 1.88 -4.50
C GLY A 88 6.58 2.12 -3.14
N HIS A 89 5.86 3.22 -3.02
CA HIS A 89 5.19 3.66 -1.80
C HIS A 89 3.69 3.35 -1.88
N VAL A 90 3.30 2.15 -1.45
CA VAL A 90 1.92 1.64 -1.51
C VAL A 90 0.91 2.62 -0.92
N GLU A 91 1.21 3.18 0.24
CA GLU A 91 0.35 4.11 0.96
C GLU A 91 0.05 5.38 0.14
N ARG A 92 1.07 5.98 -0.48
CA ARG A 92 0.92 7.14 -1.37
C ARG A 92 0.07 6.84 -2.60
N VAL A 93 0.33 5.71 -3.24
CA VAL A 93 -0.41 5.29 -4.43
C VAL A 93 -1.89 5.06 -4.11
N VAL A 94 -2.19 4.31 -3.04
CA VAL A 94 -3.57 4.05 -2.64
C VAL A 94 -4.28 5.34 -2.27
N HIS A 95 -3.65 6.23 -1.50
CA HIS A 95 -4.22 7.51 -1.12
C HIS A 95 -4.52 8.42 -2.33
N ALA A 96 -3.62 8.45 -3.30
CA ALA A 96 -3.82 9.18 -4.55
C ALA A 96 -4.97 8.60 -5.39
N LEU A 97 -5.08 7.27 -5.49
CA LEU A 97 -6.17 6.59 -6.18
C LEU A 97 -7.53 6.87 -5.52
N VAL A 98 -7.58 6.84 -4.19
CA VAL A 98 -8.80 7.19 -3.43
C VAL A 98 -9.19 8.64 -3.64
N SER A 99 -8.21 9.55 -3.66
CA SER A 99 -8.45 10.98 -3.90
C SER A 99 -8.92 11.25 -5.34
N ALA A 100 -8.33 10.58 -6.32
CA ALA A 100 -8.75 10.62 -7.72
C ALA A 100 -10.19 10.12 -7.89
N SER A 101 -10.51 8.98 -7.27
CA SER A 101 -11.87 8.43 -7.28
C SER A 101 -12.90 9.38 -6.69
N LYS A 102 -12.61 10.01 -5.56
CA LYS A 102 -13.48 11.01 -4.92
C LYS A 102 -13.67 12.26 -5.78
N ALA A 103 -12.67 12.61 -6.59
CA ALA A 103 -12.73 13.73 -7.52
C ALA A 103 -13.33 13.36 -8.89
N ASN A 104 -13.81 12.12 -9.07
CA ASN A 104 -14.26 11.55 -10.35
C ASN A 104 -13.20 11.62 -11.46
N ILE A 105 -11.93 11.47 -11.09
CA ILE A 105 -10.81 11.38 -12.02
C ILE A 105 -10.50 9.92 -12.25
N GLU A 106 -10.47 9.50 -13.50
CA GLU A 106 -10.07 8.17 -13.88
C GLU A 106 -8.54 8.05 -13.84
N LEU A 107 -8.01 7.45 -12.77
CA LEU A 107 -6.59 7.16 -12.60
C LEU A 107 -6.39 5.64 -12.55
N PRO A 108 -5.85 5.01 -13.61
CA PRO A 108 -5.53 3.60 -13.60
C PRO A 108 -4.42 3.29 -12.58
N PHE A 109 -4.52 2.13 -11.92
CA PHE A 109 -3.51 1.69 -10.94
C PHE A 109 -2.10 1.67 -11.53
N GLN A 110 -1.94 1.17 -12.76
CA GLN A 110 -0.66 1.09 -13.45
C GLN A 110 -0.02 2.47 -13.67
N MET A 111 -0.85 3.49 -13.96
CA MET A 111 -0.35 4.86 -14.13
C MET A 111 0.10 5.45 -12.78
N ALA A 112 -0.68 5.25 -11.72
CA ALA A 112 -0.33 5.73 -10.38
C ALA A 112 0.99 5.10 -9.89
N THR A 113 1.16 3.79 -10.06
CA THR A 113 2.37 3.06 -9.69
C THR A 113 3.58 3.49 -10.53
N ALA A 114 3.40 3.75 -11.83
CA ALA A 114 4.48 4.23 -12.70
C ALA A 114 4.96 5.63 -12.28
N ILE A 115 4.05 6.53 -11.90
CA ILE A 115 4.39 7.88 -11.41
C ILE A 115 5.17 7.79 -10.10
N ASP A 116 4.75 6.94 -9.15
CA ASP A 116 5.42 6.76 -7.87
C ASP A 116 6.83 6.16 -8.05
N LEU A 117 6.97 5.12 -8.89
CA LEU A 117 8.26 4.51 -9.19
C LEU A 117 9.21 5.46 -9.94
N ALA A 118 8.68 6.44 -10.69
CA ALA A 118 9.47 7.51 -11.29
C ALA A 118 9.91 8.57 -10.26
N GLY A 119 9.61 8.40 -8.97
CA GLY A 119 9.96 9.31 -7.89
C GLY A 119 9.12 10.60 -7.86
N ARG A 120 7.97 10.62 -8.55
CA ARG A 120 7.06 11.78 -8.57
C ARG A 120 5.92 11.57 -7.57
N ASP A 121 5.37 12.68 -7.08
CA ASP A 121 4.21 12.63 -6.21
C ASP A 121 2.94 12.39 -7.04
N VAL A 122 2.32 11.23 -6.81
CA VAL A 122 1.08 10.84 -7.49
C VAL A 122 -0.08 11.76 -7.11
N PHE A 123 -0.13 12.20 -5.85
CA PHE A 123 -1.17 13.09 -5.37
C PHE A 123 -1.09 14.48 -6.03
N GLU A 124 0.12 15.02 -6.16
CA GLU A 124 0.38 16.27 -6.88
C GLU A 124 -0.02 16.16 -8.35
N ALA A 125 0.29 15.04 -9.00
CA ALA A 125 -0.11 14.77 -10.38
C ALA A 125 -1.64 14.77 -10.55
N VAL A 126 -2.38 14.18 -9.59
CA VAL A 126 -3.84 14.20 -9.56
C VAL A 126 -4.37 15.63 -9.35
N GLN A 127 -3.81 16.38 -8.41
CA GLN A 127 -4.21 17.77 -8.16
C GLN A 127 -3.99 18.68 -9.38
N MET A 128 -2.88 18.50 -10.10
CA MET A 128 -2.61 19.26 -11.34
C MET A 128 -3.62 18.92 -12.44
N SER A 129 -4.13 17.71 -12.48
CA SER A 129 -5.18 17.31 -13.42
C SER A 129 -6.52 17.98 -13.12
N VAL A 130 -6.83 18.26 -11.84
CA VAL A 130 -8.07 18.94 -11.41
C VAL A 130 -7.96 20.45 -11.54
N ASN A 131 -6.78 21.00 -11.23
CA ASN A 131 -6.49 22.44 -11.30
C ASN A 131 -5.29 22.65 -12.24
N PRO A 132 -5.48 22.64 -13.56
CA PRO A 132 -4.38 22.89 -14.49
C PRO A 132 -3.82 24.29 -14.20
N LYS A 133 -2.58 24.33 -13.70
CA LYS A 133 -1.85 25.56 -13.53
C LYS A 133 -1.54 26.12 -14.92
N VAL A 134 -2.29 27.12 -15.35
CA VAL A 134 -2.02 27.83 -16.60
C VAL A 134 -0.64 28.47 -16.45
N ILE A 135 0.33 27.95 -17.20
CA ILE A 135 1.62 28.61 -17.34
C ILE A 135 1.40 29.68 -18.40
N ASP A 136 1.20 30.93 -17.97
CA ASP A 136 1.24 32.07 -18.87
C ASP A 136 2.64 32.16 -19.47
N THR A 137 2.79 31.63 -20.69
CA THR A 137 3.97 31.92 -21.48
C THR A 137 3.91 33.38 -21.84
N PRO A 138 4.89 34.20 -21.45
CA PRO A 138 4.93 35.58 -21.89
C PRO A 138 4.92 35.60 -23.44
N PRO A 139 4.14 36.50 -24.06
CA PRO A 139 4.07 36.57 -25.50
C PRO A 139 5.49 36.87 -26.01
N VAL A 140 6.08 35.88 -26.70
CA VAL A 140 7.34 36.12 -27.45
C VAL A 140 6.98 36.96 -28.65
N THR A 141 7.05 38.27 -28.51
CA THR A 141 7.06 39.17 -29.67
C THR A 141 8.34 38.96 -30.39
N ALA A 142 8.30 38.09 -31.41
CA ALA A 142 9.38 38.03 -32.38
C ALA A 142 9.28 39.31 -33.26
N ASP A 143 10.08 40.31 -32.96
CA ASP A 143 10.32 41.42 -33.89
C ASP A 143 11.05 40.83 -35.09
N ALA A 144 10.31 40.46 -36.13
CA ALA A 144 10.88 40.20 -37.44
C ALA A 144 11.40 41.53 -37.99
N LYS A 145 12.71 41.72 -37.86
CA LYS A 145 13.40 42.85 -38.47
C LYS A 145 13.57 42.54 -39.95
N ASP A 146 12.52 42.68 -40.72
CA ASP A 146 12.56 42.65 -42.14
C ASP A 146 13.19 43.96 -42.67
N GLY A 147 14.53 43.92 -42.83
CA GLY A 147 15.24 44.85 -43.68
C GLY A 147 15.17 44.39 -45.11
N ILE A 148 14.14 44.71 -45.87
CA ILE A 148 14.12 44.65 -47.32
C ILE A 148 14.39 46.06 -47.80
N GLN A 149 15.56 46.28 -48.41
CA GLN A 149 15.80 47.33 -49.39
C GLN A 149 15.51 46.79 -50.77
#